data_d297491c2508c01b9777256b7cba94e7
#
_entry.id   d297491c2508c01b9777256b7cba94e7
#
_cell.length_a   1.000
_cell.length_b   1.000
_cell.length_c   1.000
_cell.angle_alpha   90.00
_cell.angle_beta   90.00
_cell.angle_gamma   90.00
#
_symmetry.space_group_name_H-M   'P 1'
#
loop_
_entity.id
_entity.type
_entity.pdbx_description
1 polymer ?
#
loop_
_entity_poly.entity_id
_entity_poly.type
_entity_poly.pdbx_seq_one_letter_code
_entity_poly.pdbx_strand_id
1 'polypeptide(L)'
;IDSSPVLRSTLAMPGQYEWDDISMSAQQEYIETIQDFRQQLIELEQGALSTDDRLSYELLLHHIEQSLLFTPFEHHDYALSQMGGWHTRIPNILINYQSINNIQEAHDYIERINGVRHLFSELINRLEQAEAAGIIAPQFVYPYVISAAQNVITGAPFNDEGNSPIWEDFNKKIEGLNLFASSDKVLLKKAQRALKRSLLPAYNDLISFLQQQALRAPKQQAAKDLPQGEEYYQLLLQRHTTTNLSA
;
A
#
# COMPACT_ATOMS: atom_id res chain seq x y z
N ILE A 1 -0.49 9.44 -11.78
CA ILE A 1 0.95 9.27 -11.46
C ILE A 1 1.40 10.26 -10.39
N ASP A 2 0.99 11.53 -10.47
CA ASP A 2 1.43 12.56 -9.52
C ASP A 2 0.87 12.36 -8.10
N SER A 3 -0.27 11.72 -7.97
CA SER A 3 -0.92 11.41 -6.68
C SER A 3 -0.35 10.15 -5.98
N SER A 4 0.54 9.39 -6.60
CA SER A 4 1.13 8.19 -6.00
C SER A 4 2.66 8.22 -6.03
N PRO A 5 3.32 8.69 -4.95
CA PRO A 5 4.77 8.63 -4.78
C PRO A 5 5.33 7.21 -4.94
N VAL A 6 4.58 6.19 -4.51
CA VAL A 6 4.98 4.78 -4.64
C VAL A 6 4.99 4.34 -6.10
N LEU A 7 3.97 4.69 -6.88
CA LEU A 7 3.94 4.37 -8.31
C LEU A 7 5.08 5.06 -9.06
N ARG A 8 5.37 6.34 -8.74
CA ARG A 8 6.51 7.08 -9.30
C ARG A 8 7.84 6.39 -9.00
N SER A 9 8.02 5.86 -7.79
CA SER A 9 9.21 5.08 -7.43
C SER A 9 9.32 3.79 -8.23
N THR A 10 8.20 3.07 -8.44
CA THR A 10 8.22 1.83 -9.23
C THR A 10 8.50 2.08 -10.72
N LEU A 11 8.26 3.30 -11.20
CA LEU A 11 8.61 3.76 -12.54
C LEU A 11 10.02 4.38 -12.63
N ALA A 12 10.84 4.23 -11.57
CA ALA A 12 12.19 4.76 -11.46
C ALA A 12 12.28 6.30 -11.68
N MET A 13 11.25 7.05 -11.31
CA MET A 13 11.28 8.51 -11.35
C MET A 13 12.09 9.05 -10.17
N PRO A 14 12.98 10.04 -10.36
CA PRO A 14 13.86 10.54 -9.30
C PRO A 14 13.12 11.32 -8.22
N GLY A 15 13.75 11.43 -7.04
CA GLY A 15 13.30 12.32 -5.96
C GLY A 15 12.07 11.84 -5.19
N GLN A 16 11.82 10.53 -5.14
CA GLN A 16 10.67 9.98 -4.44
C GLN A 16 11.08 9.38 -3.10
N TYR A 17 10.57 9.94 -2.01
CA TYR A 17 10.81 9.44 -0.63
C TYR A 17 9.52 9.37 0.21
N GLU A 18 8.39 9.76 -0.34
CA GLU A 18 7.10 9.73 0.33
C GLU A 18 6.39 8.38 0.11
N TRP A 19 5.47 8.07 1.00
CA TRP A 19 4.49 7.02 0.82
C TRP A 19 3.21 7.60 0.22
N ASP A 20 2.41 6.76 -0.40
CA ASP A 20 1.05 7.14 -0.79
C ASP A 20 0.26 7.52 0.47
N ASP A 21 -0.51 8.57 0.39
CA ASP A 21 -1.49 8.90 1.43
C ASP A 21 -2.66 7.91 1.33
N ILE A 22 -2.81 7.11 2.39
CA ILE A 22 -3.88 6.10 2.49
C ILE A 22 -4.96 6.51 3.48
N SER A 23 -4.98 7.77 3.91
CA SER A 23 -6.00 8.29 4.80
C SER A 23 -7.39 8.29 4.17
N MET A 24 -8.42 8.36 4.99
CA MET A 24 -9.81 8.49 4.50
C MET A 24 -10.05 9.80 3.77
N SER A 25 -9.33 10.87 4.15
CA SER A 25 -9.39 12.16 3.42
C SER A 25 -8.83 12.03 2.01
N ALA A 26 -7.70 11.36 1.83
CA ALA A 26 -7.14 11.10 0.51
C ALA A 26 -8.04 10.22 -0.35
N GLN A 27 -8.71 9.23 0.26
CA GLN A 27 -9.70 8.41 -0.42
C GLN A 27 -10.90 9.23 -0.88
N GLN A 28 -11.42 10.12 -0.04
CA GLN A 28 -12.54 11.00 -0.39
C GLN A 28 -12.15 11.97 -1.52
N GLU A 29 -10.97 12.57 -1.45
CA GLU A 29 -10.43 13.43 -2.50
C GLU A 29 -10.27 12.69 -3.83
N TYR A 30 -9.82 11.43 -3.78
CA TYR A 30 -9.75 10.59 -4.97
C TYR A 30 -11.14 10.37 -5.60
N ILE A 31 -12.16 10.07 -4.78
CA ILE A 31 -13.54 9.88 -5.25
C ILE A 31 -14.06 11.16 -5.91
N GLU A 32 -13.89 12.31 -5.28
CA GLU A 32 -14.29 13.61 -5.84
C GLU A 32 -13.57 13.87 -7.16
N THR A 33 -12.27 13.61 -7.22
CA THR A 33 -11.48 13.77 -8.44
C THR A 33 -12.00 12.91 -9.59
N ILE A 34 -12.30 11.63 -9.36
CA ILE A 34 -12.80 10.76 -10.43
C ILE A 34 -14.24 11.11 -10.83
N GLN A 35 -15.07 11.65 -9.92
CA GLN A 35 -16.38 12.18 -10.25
C GLN A 35 -16.28 13.41 -11.16
N ASP A 36 -15.35 14.33 -10.86
CA ASP A 36 -15.09 15.50 -11.71
C ASP A 36 -14.56 15.09 -13.08
N PHE A 37 -13.64 14.14 -13.16
CA PHE A 37 -13.18 13.60 -14.44
C PHE A 37 -14.31 12.94 -15.24
N ARG A 38 -15.19 12.20 -14.58
CA ARG A 38 -16.36 11.62 -15.23
C ARG A 38 -17.24 12.72 -15.86
N GLN A 39 -17.48 13.79 -15.11
CA GLN A 39 -18.29 14.90 -15.61
C GLN A 39 -17.64 15.56 -16.82
N GLN A 40 -16.34 15.85 -16.77
CA GLN A 40 -15.60 16.42 -17.89
C GLN A 40 -15.63 15.52 -19.14
N LEU A 41 -15.52 14.20 -18.96
CA LEU A 41 -15.63 13.25 -20.08
C LEU A 41 -17.00 13.26 -20.73
N ILE A 42 -18.07 13.31 -19.93
CA ILE A 42 -19.45 13.31 -20.46
C ILE A 42 -19.73 14.60 -21.27
N GLU A 43 -19.09 15.71 -20.89
CA GLU A 43 -19.23 17.01 -21.57
C GLU A 43 -18.43 17.12 -22.88
N LEU A 44 -17.55 16.16 -23.19
CA LEU A 44 -16.80 16.18 -24.45
C LEU A 44 -17.71 15.97 -25.67
N GLU A 45 -17.44 16.75 -26.70
CA GLU A 45 -18.11 16.59 -28.03
C GLU A 45 -17.64 15.29 -28.71
N GLN A 46 -18.37 14.21 -28.50
CA GLN A 46 -18.03 12.89 -29.05
C GLN A 46 -18.01 12.84 -30.57
N GLY A 47 -18.75 13.75 -31.24
CA GLY A 47 -18.82 13.82 -32.72
C GLY A 47 -17.50 14.22 -33.39
N ALA A 48 -16.58 14.84 -32.62
CA ALA A 48 -15.26 15.27 -33.11
C ALA A 48 -14.15 14.21 -32.87
N LEU A 49 -14.46 13.13 -32.16
CA LEU A 49 -13.46 12.09 -31.82
C LEU A 49 -13.18 11.17 -33.03
N SER A 50 -11.89 10.86 -33.24
CA SER A 50 -11.51 9.78 -34.15
C SER A 50 -11.97 8.42 -33.60
N THR A 51 -11.88 7.37 -34.42
CA THR A 51 -12.24 6.00 -33.96
C THR A 51 -11.40 5.55 -32.76
N ASP A 52 -10.10 5.84 -32.76
CA ASP A 52 -9.18 5.45 -31.69
C ASP A 52 -9.42 6.28 -30.42
N ASP A 53 -9.68 7.58 -30.56
CA ASP A 53 -10.01 8.45 -29.44
C ASP A 53 -11.36 8.06 -28.81
N ARG A 54 -12.32 7.64 -29.62
CA ARG A 54 -13.63 7.15 -29.13
C ARG A 54 -13.45 5.89 -28.29
N LEU A 55 -12.64 4.93 -28.75
CA LEU A 55 -12.35 3.73 -27.96
C LEU A 55 -11.68 4.09 -26.63
N SER A 56 -10.70 4.99 -26.66
CA SER A 56 -10.02 5.48 -25.44
C SER A 56 -11.01 6.16 -24.48
N TYR A 57 -11.92 6.98 -24.99
CA TYR A 57 -12.99 7.62 -24.24
C TYR A 57 -13.90 6.58 -23.56
N GLU A 58 -14.40 5.61 -24.33
CA GLU A 58 -15.31 4.57 -23.81
C GLU A 58 -14.62 3.72 -22.72
N LEU A 59 -13.35 3.32 -22.93
CA LEU A 59 -12.58 2.58 -21.95
C LEU A 59 -12.32 3.37 -20.67
N LEU A 60 -11.97 4.66 -20.79
CA LEU A 60 -11.73 5.52 -19.64
C LEU A 60 -13.01 5.76 -18.85
N LEU A 61 -14.10 6.07 -19.53
CA LEU A 61 -15.41 6.27 -18.89
C LEU A 61 -15.85 5.00 -18.15
N HIS A 62 -15.74 3.85 -18.82
CA HIS A 62 -16.04 2.56 -18.20
C HIS A 62 -15.17 2.29 -16.96
N HIS A 63 -13.87 2.57 -17.02
CA HIS A 63 -12.97 2.40 -15.89
C HIS A 63 -13.34 3.28 -14.69
N ILE A 64 -13.69 4.55 -14.96
CA ILE A 64 -14.14 5.49 -13.93
C ILE A 64 -15.46 5.01 -13.31
N GLU A 65 -16.43 4.62 -14.13
CA GLU A 65 -17.73 4.13 -13.65
C GLU A 65 -17.57 2.85 -12.82
N GLN A 66 -16.73 1.92 -13.24
CA GLN A 66 -16.40 0.74 -12.44
C GLN A 66 -15.75 1.15 -11.09
N SER A 67 -14.83 2.10 -11.09
CA SER A 67 -14.19 2.57 -9.85
C SER A 67 -15.21 3.18 -8.88
N LEU A 68 -16.14 3.98 -9.39
CA LEU A 68 -17.21 4.59 -8.58
C LEU A 68 -18.20 3.54 -8.02
N LEU A 69 -18.50 2.48 -8.77
CA LEU A 69 -19.35 1.38 -8.29
C LEU A 69 -18.74 0.64 -7.10
N PHE A 70 -17.40 0.57 -7.01
CA PHE A 70 -16.71 -0.06 -5.88
C PHE A 70 -16.51 0.86 -4.67
N THR A 71 -16.84 2.15 -4.76
CA THR A 71 -16.67 3.09 -3.64
C THR A 71 -17.39 2.64 -2.35
N PRO A 72 -18.64 2.13 -2.37
CA PRO A 72 -19.28 1.65 -1.15
C PRO A 72 -18.62 0.42 -0.52
N PHE A 73 -17.75 -0.25 -1.28
CA PHE A 73 -17.10 -1.51 -0.92
C PHE A 73 -15.60 -1.35 -0.64
N GLU A 74 -15.12 -0.16 -0.31
CA GLU A 74 -13.69 0.15 -0.12
C GLU A 74 -12.99 -0.71 0.95
N HIS A 75 -13.73 -1.20 1.93
CA HIS A 75 -13.22 -2.07 2.99
C HIS A 75 -13.29 -3.56 2.68
N HIS A 76 -14.05 -3.96 1.64
CA HIS A 76 -14.29 -5.38 1.32
C HIS A 76 -13.06 -6.08 0.74
N ASP A 77 -12.16 -5.32 0.12
CA ASP A 77 -10.84 -5.81 -0.27
C ASP A 77 -9.90 -5.60 0.93
N TYR A 78 -9.76 -6.61 1.75
CA TYR A 78 -9.01 -6.56 3.00
C TYR A 78 -7.65 -5.90 2.80
N ALA A 79 -7.37 -4.80 3.53
CA ALA A 79 -6.12 -4.05 3.44
C ALA A 79 -4.87 -4.89 3.76
N LEU A 80 -5.05 -5.98 4.51
CA LEU A 80 -4.03 -6.97 4.84
C LEU A 80 -4.57 -8.38 4.66
N SER A 81 -3.80 -9.22 3.99
CA SER A 81 -4.11 -10.62 3.80
C SER A 81 -2.83 -11.47 3.75
N GLN A 82 -2.96 -12.80 3.74
CA GLN A 82 -1.83 -13.70 3.52
C GLN A 82 -1.20 -13.56 2.12
N MET A 83 -1.90 -12.92 1.18
CA MET A 83 -1.41 -12.66 -0.19
C MET A 83 -0.60 -11.36 -0.28
N GLY A 84 -0.71 -10.48 0.71
CA GLY A 84 0.03 -9.22 0.76
C GLY A 84 -0.69 -8.11 1.52
N GLY A 85 -0.13 -6.93 1.41
CA GLY A 85 -0.56 -5.69 2.06
C GLY A 85 0.63 -4.81 2.41
N TRP A 86 0.40 -3.68 3.06
CA TRP A 86 1.46 -2.73 3.37
C TRP A 86 2.61 -3.33 4.20
N HIS A 87 2.35 -4.33 5.05
CA HIS A 87 3.37 -5.01 5.85
C HIS A 87 4.47 -5.70 5.02
N THR A 88 4.15 -6.16 3.80
CA THR A 88 5.11 -6.75 2.86
C THR A 88 5.48 -5.80 1.72
N ARG A 89 4.60 -4.85 1.40
CA ARG A 89 4.84 -3.87 0.33
C ARG A 89 5.96 -2.90 0.69
N ILE A 90 6.07 -2.49 1.96
CA ILE A 90 7.14 -1.59 2.44
C ILE A 90 8.53 -2.16 2.15
N PRO A 91 8.92 -3.35 2.67
CA PRO A 91 10.23 -3.89 2.38
C PRO A 91 10.44 -4.14 0.88
N ASN A 92 9.41 -4.57 0.16
CA ASN A 92 9.50 -4.78 -1.29
C ASN A 92 9.84 -3.48 -2.05
N ILE A 93 9.20 -2.36 -1.71
CA ILE A 93 9.47 -1.07 -2.35
C ILE A 93 10.88 -0.59 -2.01
N LEU A 94 11.28 -0.64 -0.75
CA LEU A 94 12.60 -0.21 -0.31
C LEU A 94 13.71 -1.01 -0.99
N ILE A 95 13.57 -2.33 -1.06
CA ILE A 95 14.60 -3.23 -1.58
C ILE A 95 14.63 -3.21 -3.12
N ASN A 96 13.48 -3.36 -3.77
CA ASN A 96 13.43 -3.65 -5.20
C ASN A 96 13.18 -2.43 -6.09
N TYR A 97 12.63 -1.34 -5.55
CA TYR A 97 12.19 -0.19 -6.36
C TYR A 97 12.87 1.13 -5.97
N GLN A 98 13.55 1.21 -4.83
CA GLN A 98 14.25 2.42 -4.44
C GLN A 98 15.77 2.24 -4.60
N SER A 99 16.31 2.71 -5.71
CA SER A 99 17.76 2.77 -5.93
C SER A 99 18.42 3.84 -5.05
N ILE A 100 19.73 3.69 -4.84
CA ILE A 100 20.60 4.70 -4.20
C ILE A 100 21.81 4.88 -5.11
N ASN A 101 21.84 5.96 -5.89
CA ASN A 101 22.92 6.29 -6.81
C ASN A 101 23.79 7.48 -6.33
N ASN A 102 23.34 8.16 -5.29
CA ASN A 102 24.03 9.31 -4.70
C ASN A 102 23.62 9.50 -3.23
N ILE A 103 24.30 10.43 -2.55
CA ILE A 103 24.07 10.74 -1.13
C ILE A 103 22.63 11.26 -0.87
N GLN A 104 22.07 12.03 -1.78
CA GLN A 104 20.71 12.54 -1.62
C GLN A 104 19.69 11.40 -1.64
N GLU A 105 19.82 10.46 -2.57
CA GLU A 105 18.93 9.29 -2.63
C GLU A 105 19.08 8.37 -1.40
N ALA A 106 20.29 8.33 -0.78
CA ALA A 106 20.45 7.65 0.52
C ALA A 106 19.67 8.36 1.64
N HIS A 107 19.61 9.70 1.61
CA HIS A 107 18.77 10.46 2.54
C HIS A 107 17.29 10.22 2.27
N ASP A 108 16.86 10.23 1.02
CA ASP A 108 15.47 9.99 0.61
C ASP A 108 15.01 8.58 1.05
N TYR A 109 15.88 7.57 0.95
CA TYR A 109 15.60 6.23 1.47
C TYR A 109 15.39 6.24 3.00
N ILE A 110 16.21 6.98 3.74
CA ILE A 110 16.10 7.11 5.19
C ILE A 110 14.80 7.84 5.58
N GLU A 111 14.44 8.92 4.87
CA GLU A 111 13.19 9.64 5.11
C GLU A 111 11.98 8.77 4.80
N ARG A 112 12.04 7.94 3.77
CA ARG A 112 10.98 6.96 3.49
C ARG A 112 10.81 5.96 4.64
N ILE A 113 11.90 5.46 5.25
CA ILE A 113 11.81 4.65 6.47
C ILE A 113 11.14 5.43 7.61
N ASN A 114 11.46 6.71 7.78
CA ASN A 114 10.85 7.55 8.81
C ASN A 114 9.34 7.71 8.61
N GLY A 115 8.87 7.78 7.37
CA GLY A 115 7.45 7.90 7.00
C GLY A 115 6.60 6.66 7.32
N VAL A 116 7.22 5.49 7.54
CA VAL A 116 6.48 4.23 7.81
C VAL A 116 5.58 4.34 9.03
N ARG A 117 5.99 5.11 10.04
CA ARG A 117 5.20 5.25 11.26
C ARG A 117 3.84 5.93 10.99
N HIS A 118 3.83 6.98 10.19
CA HIS A 118 2.59 7.66 9.80
C HIS A 118 1.73 6.73 8.93
N LEU A 119 2.31 6.11 7.90
CA LEU A 119 1.62 5.17 7.04
C LEU A 119 0.91 4.04 7.84
N PHE A 120 1.58 3.47 8.85
CA PHE A 120 0.96 2.42 9.66
C PHE A 120 -0.07 2.93 10.65
N SER A 121 0.04 4.17 11.11
CA SER A 121 -1.03 4.80 11.88
C SER A 121 -2.32 4.91 11.04
N GLU A 122 -2.21 5.36 9.79
CA GLU A 122 -3.34 5.42 8.87
C GLU A 122 -3.87 4.04 8.49
N LEU A 123 -2.99 3.06 8.32
CA LEU A 123 -3.38 1.68 8.06
C LEU A 123 -4.21 1.10 9.23
N ILE A 124 -3.78 1.33 10.47
CA ILE A 124 -4.52 0.87 11.66
C ILE A 124 -5.88 1.57 11.73
N ASN A 125 -5.94 2.87 11.50
CA ASN A 125 -7.20 3.62 11.41
C ASN A 125 -8.17 3.00 10.40
N ARG A 126 -7.68 2.65 9.21
CA ARG A 126 -8.51 1.98 8.18
C ARG A 126 -9.00 0.61 8.61
N LEU A 127 -8.16 -0.18 9.29
CA LEU A 127 -8.55 -1.49 9.81
C LEU A 127 -9.60 -1.36 10.92
N GLU A 128 -9.51 -0.34 11.79
CA GLU A 128 -10.52 -0.04 12.81
C GLU A 128 -11.86 0.36 12.19
N GLN A 129 -11.83 1.19 11.16
CA GLN A 129 -13.05 1.60 10.44
C GLN A 129 -13.70 0.44 9.69
N ALA A 130 -12.89 -0.41 9.03
CA ALA A 130 -13.40 -1.63 8.42
C ALA A 130 -14.06 -2.56 9.44
N GLU A 131 -13.43 -2.75 10.61
CA GLU A 131 -14.01 -3.54 11.71
C GLU A 131 -15.33 -2.92 12.22
N ALA A 132 -15.38 -1.59 12.38
CA ALA A 132 -16.60 -0.89 12.77
C ALA A 132 -17.73 -1.01 11.74
N ALA A 133 -17.38 -1.14 10.45
CA ALA A 133 -18.31 -1.43 9.36
C ALA A 133 -18.69 -2.92 9.24
N GLY A 134 -18.21 -3.78 10.16
CA GLY A 134 -18.47 -5.22 10.13
C GLY A 134 -17.60 -6.02 9.16
N ILE A 135 -16.53 -5.41 8.67
CA ILE A 135 -15.60 -6.03 7.72
C ILE A 135 -14.28 -6.33 8.42
N ILE A 136 -14.08 -7.59 8.73
CA ILE A 136 -12.90 -8.09 9.44
C ILE A 136 -12.42 -9.37 8.77
N ALA A 137 -11.12 -9.49 8.52
CA ALA A 137 -10.56 -10.68 7.89
C ALA A 137 -10.79 -11.94 8.75
N PRO A 138 -11.00 -13.11 8.17
CA PRO A 138 -11.17 -14.35 8.93
C PRO A 138 -9.90 -14.71 9.71
N GLN A 139 -10.11 -15.37 10.87
CA GLN A 139 -9.07 -15.63 11.87
C GLN A 139 -7.80 -16.29 11.31
N PHE A 140 -7.92 -17.15 10.31
CA PHE A 140 -6.79 -17.86 9.73
C PHE A 140 -5.76 -16.95 9.03
N VAL A 141 -6.15 -15.73 8.64
CA VAL A 141 -5.28 -14.75 7.96
C VAL A 141 -4.20 -14.21 8.90
N TYR A 142 -4.55 -13.96 10.16
CA TYR A 142 -3.71 -13.22 11.10
C TYR A 142 -2.34 -13.86 11.39
N PRO A 143 -2.22 -15.19 11.61
CA PRO A 143 -0.91 -15.81 11.85
C PRO A 143 0.09 -15.55 10.71
N TYR A 144 -0.39 -15.56 9.46
CA TYR A 144 0.46 -15.32 8.28
C TYR A 144 0.91 -13.86 8.21
N VAL A 145 -0.03 -12.92 8.39
CA VAL A 145 0.29 -11.48 8.35
C VAL A 145 1.22 -11.09 9.49
N ILE A 146 0.95 -11.56 10.70
CA ILE A 146 1.77 -11.29 11.88
C ILE A 146 3.19 -11.87 11.69
N SER A 147 3.30 -13.12 11.23
CA SER A 147 4.60 -13.74 10.97
C SER A 147 5.39 -12.99 9.90
N ALA A 148 4.74 -12.59 8.80
CA ALA A 148 5.38 -11.80 7.76
C ALA A 148 5.85 -10.43 8.30
N ALA A 149 5.06 -9.76 9.12
CA ALA A 149 5.44 -8.50 9.77
C ALA A 149 6.62 -8.68 10.74
N GLN A 150 6.62 -9.75 11.54
CA GLN A 150 7.73 -10.07 12.43
C GLN A 150 9.04 -10.31 11.69
N ASN A 151 9.01 -11.00 10.56
CA ASN A 151 10.19 -11.26 9.74
C ASN A 151 10.85 -9.97 9.24
N VAL A 152 10.10 -8.89 9.00
CA VAL A 152 10.65 -7.60 8.57
C VAL A 152 11.52 -6.95 9.64
N ILE A 153 11.18 -7.16 10.91
CA ILE A 153 11.86 -6.57 12.07
C ILE A 153 12.74 -7.58 12.82
N THR A 154 13.13 -8.68 12.16
CA THR A 154 14.07 -9.69 12.67
C THR A 154 15.45 -9.45 12.07
N GLY A 155 16.50 -9.69 12.85
CA GLY A 155 17.90 -9.44 12.48
C GLY A 155 18.38 -8.01 12.78
N ALA A 156 19.68 -7.75 12.59
CA ALA A 156 20.23 -6.42 12.79
C ALA A 156 19.54 -5.39 11.89
N PRO A 157 19.29 -4.18 12.34
CA PRO A 157 19.72 -3.61 13.62
C PRO A 157 18.72 -3.82 14.77
N PHE A 158 17.71 -4.66 14.63
CA PHE A 158 16.63 -4.86 15.60
C PHE A 158 17.01 -5.83 16.72
N ASN A 159 17.62 -6.96 16.35
CA ASN A 159 18.14 -7.99 17.25
C ASN A 159 19.42 -8.63 16.67
N ASP A 160 19.96 -9.68 17.33
CA ASP A 160 21.22 -10.31 16.96
C ASP A 160 21.04 -11.56 16.05
N GLU A 161 19.91 -11.71 15.38
CA GLU A 161 19.58 -12.87 14.53
C GLU A 161 20.01 -12.69 13.05
N GLY A 162 21.24 -12.25 12.81
CA GLY A 162 21.72 -11.93 11.46
C GLY A 162 21.38 -10.51 11.03
N ASN A 163 21.22 -10.28 9.75
CA ASN A 163 20.82 -8.98 9.20
C ASN A 163 19.36 -9.01 8.74
N SER A 164 18.60 -7.96 9.05
CA SER A 164 17.29 -7.79 8.42
C SER A 164 17.44 -7.47 6.93
N PRO A 165 16.47 -7.90 6.08
CA PRO A 165 16.58 -7.70 4.64
C PRO A 165 16.76 -6.23 4.23
N ILE A 166 16.03 -5.30 4.88
CA ILE A 166 16.14 -3.85 4.61
C ILE A 166 17.53 -3.33 5.00
N TRP A 167 18.06 -3.77 6.13
CA TRP A 167 19.39 -3.36 6.59
C TRP A 167 20.49 -3.89 5.67
N GLU A 168 20.39 -5.13 5.26
CA GLU A 168 21.35 -5.74 4.32
C GLU A 168 21.34 -5.02 2.97
N ASP A 169 20.15 -4.75 2.42
CA ASP A 169 19.97 -4.01 1.18
C ASP A 169 20.56 -2.59 1.25
N PHE A 170 20.23 -1.85 2.32
CA PHE A 170 20.77 -0.49 2.50
C PHE A 170 22.30 -0.48 2.57
N ASN A 171 22.91 -1.40 3.32
CA ASN A 171 24.37 -1.53 3.38
C ASN A 171 24.97 -1.76 1.99
N LYS A 172 24.45 -2.73 1.22
CA LYS A 172 24.91 -3.01 -0.15
C LYS A 172 24.81 -1.79 -1.06
N LYS A 173 23.70 -1.05 -0.98
CA LYS A 173 23.49 0.16 -1.78
C LYS A 173 24.48 1.28 -1.40
N ILE A 174 24.78 1.47 -0.11
CA ILE A 174 25.77 2.44 0.36
C ILE A 174 27.19 2.04 -0.06
N GLU A 175 27.57 0.77 0.08
CA GLU A 175 28.85 0.25 -0.39
C GLU A 175 29.04 0.51 -1.90
N GLY A 176 27.99 0.39 -2.69
CA GLY A 176 28.00 0.65 -4.14
C GLY A 176 28.29 2.11 -4.52
N LEU A 177 28.08 3.08 -3.62
CA LEU A 177 28.39 4.48 -3.86
C LEU A 177 29.90 4.79 -3.80
N ASN A 178 30.72 3.91 -3.25
CA ASN A 178 32.18 4.08 -3.10
C ASN A 178 32.56 5.44 -2.47
N LEU A 179 31.86 5.84 -1.41
CA LEU A 179 32.10 7.08 -0.68
C LEU A 179 33.32 6.97 0.23
N PHE A 180 33.71 8.10 0.83
CA PHE A 180 34.69 8.07 1.94
C PHE A 180 34.08 7.33 3.15
N ALA A 181 34.86 6.51 3.83
CA ALA A 181 34.42 5.68 4.98
C ALA A 181 33.75 6.48 6.11
N SER A 182 34.05 7.77 6.25
CA SER A 182 33.39 8.67 7.21
C SER A 182 31.96 8.98 6.82
N SER A 183 31.68 9.15 5.51
CA SER A 183 30.33 9.42 4.98
C SER A 183 29.45 8.19 5.08
N ASP A 184 29.98 7.02 4.73
CA ASP A 184 29.26 5.74 4.88
C ASP A 184 28.79 5.55 6.32
N LYS A 185 29.70 5.70 7.30
CA LYS A 185 29.37 5.55 8.73
C LYS A 185 28.24 6.50 9.17
N VAL A 186 28.19 7.72 8.66
CA VAL A 186 27.12 8.68 8.99
C VAL A 186 25.79 8.21 8.44
N LEU A 187 25.73 7.79 7.17
CA LEU A 187 24.52 7.31 6.53
C LEU A 187 24.00 6.02 7.19
N LEU A 188 24.88 5.06 7.42
CA LEU A 188 24.54 3.79 8.11
C LEU A 188 23.99 4.06 9.52
N LYS A 189 24.59 4.98 10.28
CA LYS A 189 24.10 5.35 11.61
C LYS A 189 22.72 6.03 11.56
N LYS A 190 22.46 6.85 10.55
CA LYS A 190 21.15 7.48 10.35
C LYS A 190 20.09 6.43 9.99
N ALA A 191 20.38 5.54 9.05
CA ALA A 191 19.47 4.48 8.65
C ALA A 191 19.17 3.52 9.83
N GLN A 192 20.19 3.11 10.59
CA GLN A 192 19.99 2.31 11.80
C GLN A 192 19.07 2.99 12.81
N ARG A 193 19.20 4.31 12.96
CA ARG A 193 18.31 5.10 13.85
C ARG A 193 16.88 5.13 13.32
N ALA A 194 16.67 5.35 12.02
CA ALA A 194 15.36 5.35 11.39
C ALA A 194 14.67 3.99 11.53
N LEU A 195 15.38 2.89 11.26
CA LEU A 195 14.88 1.53 11.44
C LEU A 195 14.43 1.29 12.88
N LYS A 196 15.26 1.65 13.88
CA LYS A 196 14.93 1.42 15.29
C LYS A 196 13.86 2.35 15.86
N ARG A 197 13.77 3.61 15.39
CA ARG A 197 12.88 4.63 15.97
C ARG A 197 11.58 4.85 15.22
N SER A 198 11.52 4.46 13.96
CA SER A 198 10.35 4.64 13.13
C SER A 198 9.78 3.31 12.67
N LEU A 199 10.54 2.49 11.96
CA LEU A 199 10.04 1.23 11.40
C LEU A 199 9.72 0.19 12.48
N LEU A 200 10.62 -0.08 13.42
CA LEU A 200 10.39 -1.08 14.47
C LEU A 200 9.14 -0.78 15.32
N PRO A 201 8.94 0.45 15.85
CA PRO A 201 7.71 0.75 16.59
C PRO A 201 6.46 0.60 15.72
N ALA A 202 6.49 1.06 14.45
CA ALA A 202 5.35 0.95 13.54
C ALA A 202 4.92 -0.50 13.33
N TYR A 203 5.88 -1.41 13.08
CA TYR A 203 5.56 -2.84 12.95
C TYR A 203 5.09 -3.47 14.26
N ASN A 204 5.65 -3.08 15.41
CA ASN A 204 5.17 -3.56 16.71
C ASN A 204 3.74 -3.10 17.00
N ASP A 205 3.40 -1.85 16.70
CA ASP A 205 2.06 -1.31 16.86
C ASP A 205 1.06 -2.08 15.97
N LEU A 206 1.42 -2.32 14.70
CA LEU A 206 0.61 -3.11 13.78
C LEU A 206 0.43 -4.56 14.27
N ILE A 207 1.51 -5.23 14.68
CA ILE A 207 1.46 -6.61 15.20
C ILE A 207 0.56 -6.68 16.43
N SER A 208 0.69 -5.72 17.36
CA SER A 208 -0.12 -5.66 18.58
C SER A 208 -1.60 -5.47 18.26
N PHE A 209 -1.91 -4.56 17.31
CA PHE A 209 -3.27 -4.35 16.82
C PHE A 209 -3.85 -5.63 16.22
N LEU A 210 -3.11 -6.28 15.31
CA LEU A 210 -3.55 -7.51 14.63
C LEU A 210 -3.77 -8.68 15.60
N GLN A 211 -2.93 -8.80 16.64
CA GLN A 211 -3.13 -9.79 17.70
C GLN A 211 -4.45 -9.59 18.44
N GLN A 212 -4.81 -8.34 18.74
CA GLN A 212 -6.09 -8.02 19.39
C GLN A 212 -7.28 -8.20 18.44
N GLN A 213 -7.14 -7.81 17.18
CA GLN A 213 -8.18 -7.99 16.17
C GLN A 213 -8.46 -9.47 15.90
N ALA A 214 -7.42 -10.32 15.86
CA ALA A 214 -7.55 -11.77 15.69
C ALA A 214 -8.46 -12.45 16.72
N LEU A 215 -8.53 -11.92 17.95
CA LEU A 215 -9.39 -12.46 19.02
C LEU A 215 -10.88 -12.22 18.74
N ARG A 216 -11.21 -11.22 17.94
CA ARG A 216 -12.59 -10.83 17.55
C ARG A 216 -12.97 -11.34 16.16
N ALA A 217 -11.99 -11.78 15.39
CA ALA A 217 -12.16 -12.22 14.02
C ALA A 217 -13.01 -13.49 13.91
N PRO A 218 -13.89 -13.60 12.91
CA PRO A 218 -14.67 -14.82 12.66
C PRO A 218 -13.74 -15.96 12.21
N LYS A 219 -14.07 -17.18 12.59
CA LYS A 219 -13.28 -18.37 12.19
C LYS A 219 -13.28 -18.58 10.67
N GLN A 220 -14.42 -18.31 10.05
CA GLN A 220 -14.65 -18.42 8.61
C GLN A 220 -15.55 -17.26 8.19
N GLN A 221 -15.33 -16.75 7.00
CA GLN A 221 -16.15 -15.71 6.40
C GLN A 221 -16.08 -15.85 4.88
N ALA A 222 -17.23 -15.96 4.24
CA ALA A 222 -17.36 -15.88 2.79
C ALA A 222 -17.75 -14.45 2.38
N ALA A 223 -17.58 -14.09 1.11
CA ALA A 223 -17.98 -12.78 0.60
C ALA A 223 -19.44 -12.44 0.90
N LYS A 224 -20.35 -13.43 0.80
CA LYS A 224 -21.78 -13.28 1.10
C LYS A 224 -22.08 -12.95 2.58
N ASP A 225 -21.16 -13.24 3.49
CA ASP A 225 -21.32 -12.98 4.92
C ASP A 225 -20.94 -11.54 5.31
N LEU A 226 -20.33 -10.80 4.37
CA LEU A 226 -19.99 -9.40 4.53
C LEU A 226 -21.24 -8.51 4.37
N PRO A 227 -21.27 -7.31 4.97
CA PRO A 227 -22.30 -6.32 4.68
C PRO A 227 -22.41 -6.08 3.17
N GLN A 228 -23.62 -6.19 2.59
CA GLN A 228 -23.84 -6.10 1.13
C GLN A 228 -22.96 -7.07 0.29
N GLY A 229 -22.57 -8.21 0.87
CA GLY A 229 -21.60 -9.12 0.29
C GLY A 229 -22.04 -9.77 -1.02
N GLU A 230 -23.36 -10.00 -1.21
CA GLU A 230 -23.92 -10.51 -2.48
C GLU A 230 -23.74 -9.48 -3.60
N GLU A 231 -24.03 -8.21 -3.34
CA GLU A 231 -23.85 -7.12 -4.29
C GLU A 231 -22.37 -6.93 -4.65
N TYR A 232 -21.50 -6.89 -3.63
CA TYR A 232 -20.05 -6.85 -3.82
C TYR A 232 -19.54 -8.00 -4.68
N TYR A 233 -19.97 -9.22 -4.40
CA TYR A 233 -19.55 -10.41 -5.15
C TYR A 233 -20.03 -10.35 -6.60
N GLN A 234 -21.26 -9.88 -6.83
CA GLN A 234 -21.81 -9.70 -8.19
C GLN A 234 -20.98 -8.66 -8.99
N LEU A 235 -20.60 -7.54 -8.38
CA LEU A 235 -19.73 -6.56 -9.02
C LEU A 235 -18.33 -7.14 -9.33
N LEU A 236 -17.78 -7.95 -8.43
CA LEU A 236 -16.51 -8.65 -8.70
C LEU A 236 -16.63 -9.61 -9.89
N LEU A 237 -17.72 -10.39 -9.98
CA LEU A 237 -17.95 -11.26 -11.12
C LEU A 237 -18.01 -10.47 -12.43
N GLN A 238 -18.78 -9.39 -12.49
CA GLN A 238 -18.86 -8.54 -13.66
C GLN A 238 -17.51 -7.96 -14.05
N ARG A 239 -16.75 -7.45 -13.08
CA ARG A 239 -15.42 -6.89 -13.30
C ARG A 239 -14.42 -7.90 -13.85
N HIS A 240 -14.41 -9.13 -13.34
CA HIS A 240 -13.43 -10.15 -13.74
C HIS A 240 -13.83 -10.96 -14.97
N THR A 241 -15.13 -11.13 -15.20
CA THR A 241 -15.62 -11.94 -16.33
C THR A 241 -16.08 -11.10 -17.52
N THR A 242 -16.25 -9.80 -17.33
CA THR A 242 -16.85 -8.87 -18.33
C THR A 242 -18.24 -9.32 -18.81
N THR A 243 -18.97 -10.05 -17.97
CA THR A 243 -20.31 -10.58 -18.25
C THR A 243 -21.30 -10.14 -17.17
N ASN A 244 -22.60 -10.20 -17.52
CA ASN A 244 -23.70 -9.94 -16.58
C ASN A 244 -24.25 -11.24 -15.94
N LEU A 245 -23.44 -12.28 -15.84
CA LEU A 245 -23.83 -13.53 -15.19
C LEU A 245 -23.99 -13.30 -13.68
N SER A 246 -25.01 -13.91 -13.10
CA SER A 246 -25.19 -13.98 -11.65
C SER A 246 -24.40 -15.16 -11.06
N ALA A 247 -24.12 -15.07 -9.76
CA ALA A 247 -23.51 -16.14 -8.98
C ALA A 247 -24.48 -17.33 -8.80
#